data_e3d5b4f090f687c8536d641fabc3c5c1
#
_entry.id   e3d5b4f090f687c8536d641fabc3c5c1
#
_cell.length_a   1.000
_cell.length_b   1.000
_cell.length_c   1.000
_cell.angle_alpha   90.00
_cell.angle_beta   90.00
_cell.angle_gamma   90.00
#
_symmetry.space_group_name_H-M   'P 1'
#
loop_
_entity.id
_entity.type
_entity.pdbx_description
1 polymer ?
#
loop_
_entity_poly.entity_id
_entity_poly.type
_entity_poly.pdbx_seq_one_letter_code
_entity_poly.pdbx_strand_id
1 'polypeptide(L)'
;MKRLACLVCSGTAALTAHAEFDANRLWVNAGFYSAHFDTDQGLRNANPGIGFEYRIDDTWSATAGRFRNSNNANSNYVGAYYQPWTWAGVKLGVVAGAFNGYPNAYEGGWFPALIPTASLEGQHWGLNMALVPPLKDRLYGAVSFQLKYRFR
;
A
#
# COMPACT_ATOMS: atom_id res chain seq x y z
N MET A 1 42.51 -5.67 51.60
CA MET A 1 42.19 -5.40 50.15
C MET A 1 40.73 -5.82 49.91
N LYS A 2 39.79 -4.89 49.99
CA LYS A 2 38.35 -5.15 49.82
C LYS A 2 37.98 -4.82 48.37
N ARG A 3 37.51 -5.82 47.58
CA ARG A 3 37.00 -5.62 46.24
C ARG A 3 35.52 -5.23 46.29
N LEU A 4 35.21 -4.02 45.86
CA LEU A 4 33.85 -3.52 45.72
C LEU A 4 33.29 -4.00 44.35
N ALA A 5 32.29 -4.88 44.38
CA ALA A 5 31.59 -5.31 43.19
C ALA A 5 30.43 -4.34 42.95
N CYS A 6 30.51 -3.59 41.86
CA CYS A 6 29.43 -2.71 41.41
C CYS A 6 28.47 -3.53 40.58
N LEU A 7 27.27 -3.79 41.12
CA LEU A 7 26.17 -4.44 40.40
C LEU A 7 25.43 -3.37 39.58
N VAL A 8 25.62 -3.38 38.28
CA VAL A 8 24.83 -2.54 37.34
C VAL A 8 23.55 -3.30 37.02
N CYS A 9 22.46 -2.96 37.69
CA CYS A 9 21.12 -3.39 37.30
C CYS A 9 20.66 -2.60 36.07
N SER A 10 20.81 -3.17 34.88
CA SER A 10 20.20 -2.65 33.65
C SER A 10 18.71 -3.03 33.63
N GLY A 11 17.88 -2.13 34.12
CA GLY A 11 16.42 -2.26 33.99
C GLY A 11 16.01 -1.99 32.56
N THR A 12 15.77 -3.02 31.77
CA THR A 12 15.05 -2.90 30.48
C THR A 12 13.56 -2.69 30.74
N ALA A 13 13.13 -1.43 30.75
CA ALA A 13 11.72 -1.10 30.71
C ALA A 13 11.18 -1.47 29.31
N ALA A 14 10.52 -2.61 29.19
CA ALA A 14 9.74 -2.98 28.02
C ALA A 14 8.52 -2.05 27.97
N LEU A 15 8.58 -1.02 27.14
CA LEU A 15 7.43 -0.22 26.76
C LEU A 15 6.53 -1.10 25.88
N THR A 16 5.57 -1.79 26.47
CA THR A 16 4.46 -2.41 25.76
C THR A 16 3.51 -1.30 25.30
N ALA A 17 3.79 -0.70 24.16
CA ALA A 17 2.83 0.15 23.47
C ALA A 17 1.75 -0.78 22.91
N HIS A 18 0.69 -1.01 23.67
CA HIS A 18 -0.55 -1.57 23.13
C HIS A 18 -1.20 -0.49 22.25
N ALA A 19 -0.88 -0.47 20.95
CA ALA A 19 -1.64 0.30 19.99
C ALA A 19 -3.01 -0.36 19.90
N GLU A 20 -4.03 0.24 20.51
CA GLU A 20 -5.41 -0.21 20.41
C GLU A 20 -5.86 -0.09 18.94
N PHE A 21 -6.42 -1.18 18.39
CA PHE A 21 -6.93 -1.18 17.03
C PHE A 21 -8.17 -0.30 16.96
N ASP A 22 -8.12 0.77 16.17
CA ASP A 22 -9.25 1.66 15.91
C ASP A 22 -9.89 1.33 14.55
N ALA A 23 -11.07 0.71 14.60
CA ALA A 23 -11.83 0.34 13.39
C ALA A 23 -12.20 1.56 12.51
N ASN A 24 -12.27 2.78 13.09
CA ASN A 24 -12.52 4.01 12.31
C ASN A 24 -11.35 4.40 11.39
N ARG A 25 -10.18 3.81 11.60
CA ARG A 25 -8.98 4.00 10.78
C ARG A 25 -8.85 2.97 9.66
N LEU A 26 -9.75 1.96 9.63
CA LEU A 26 -9.70 0.89 8.65
C LEU A 26 -10.57 1.23 7.44
N TRP A 27 -9.96 1.15 6.27
CA TRP A 27 -10.61 1.18 4.97
C TRP A 27 -10.61 -0.21 4.35
N VAL A 28 -11.71 -0.59 3.74
CA VAL A 28 -11.81 -1.76 2.86
C VAL A 28 -11.62 -1.25 1.43
N ASN A 29 -10.67 -1.81 0.73
CA ASN A 29 -10.31 -1.42 -0.63
C ASN A 29 -10.94 -2.40 -1.63
N ALA A 30 -11.52 -1.89 -2.72
CA ALA A 30 -11.87 -2.68 -3.89
C ALA A 30 -10.61 -3.09 -4.65
N GLY A 31 -10.77 -3.81 -5.76
CA GLY A 31 -9.72 -3.99 -6.75
C GLY A 31 -9.34 -2.69 -7.45
N PHE A 32 -8.54 -2.81 -8.50
CA PHE A 32 -8.05 -1.66 -9.24
C PHE A 32 -8.77 -1.53 -10.59
N TYR A 33 -8.93 -0.29 -11.06
CA TYR A 33 -9.15 0.02 -12.46
C TYR A 33 -7.88 0.68 -12.99
N SER A 34 -7.24 0.08 -14.02
CA SER A 34 -5.97 0.55 -14.55
C SER A 34 -6.17 1.02 -16.00
N ALA A 35 -5.99 2.32 -16.23
CA ALA A 35 -5.91 2.89 -17.56
C ALA A 35 -4.45 2.79 -18.05
N HIS A 36 -4.18 1.81 -18.93
CA HIS A 36 -2.84 1.57 -19.45
C HIS A 36 -2.45 2.60 -20.50
N PHE A 37 -1.19 2.99 -20.55
CA PHE A 37 -0.66 3.91 -21.57
C PHE A 37 -0.51 3.24 -22.92
N ASP A 38 -0.27 1.92 -22.95
CA ASP A 38 -0.21 1.09 -24.14
C ASP A 38 -1.50 0.25 -24.21
N THR A 39 -2.34 0.51 -25.19
CA THR A 39 -3.65 -0.12 -25.36
C THR A 39 -3.62 -1.39 -26.21
N ASP A 40 -2.50 -1.64 -26.91
CA ASP A 40 -2.40 -2.70 -27.92
C ASP A 40 -1.98 -4.06 -27.33
N GLN A 41 -1.77 -4.12 -26.02
CA GLN A 41 -1.25 -5.30 -25.32
C GLN A 41 -2.33 -6.27 -24.82
N GLY A 42 -3.60 -6.01 -25.09
CA GLY A 42 -4.70 -6.86 -24.63
C GLY A 42 -4.85 -6.96 -23.10
N LEU A 43 -4.35 -5.98 -22.36
CA LEU A 43 -4.40 -5.92 -20.90
C LEU A 43 -5.81 -5.60 -20.42
N ARG A 44 -6.25 -6.24 -19.34
CA ARG A 44 -7.51 -5.84 -18.72
C ARG A 44 -7.33 -4.59 -17.86
N ASN A 45 -8.34 -3.71 -17.94
CA ASN A 45 -8.39 -2.51 -17.11
C ASN A 45 -9.10 -2.75 -15.76
N ALA A 46 -10.16 -3.57 -15.76
CA ALA A 46 -10.89 -3.90 -14.55
C ALA A 46 -10.21 -5.08 -13.84
N ASN A 47 -9.61 -4.82 -12.71
CA ASN A 47 -8.81 -5.73 -11.91
C ASN A 47 -9.51 -5.98 -10.55
N PRO A 48 -10.53 -6.87 -10.50
CA PRO A 48 -11.31 -7.10 -9.29
C PRO A 48 -10.44 -7.63 -8.15
N GLY A 49 -10.75 -7.22 -6.94
CA GLY A 49 -9.98 -7.61 -5.76
C GLY A 49 -10.56 -7.05 -4.49
N ILE A 50 -9.91 -7.37 -3.39
CA ILE A 50 -10.21 -6.86 -2.07
C ILE A 50 -8.92 -6.61 -1.31
N GLY A 51 -8.90 -5.55 -0.52
CA GLY A 51 -7.77 -5.21 0.33
C GLY A 51 -8.21 -4.39 1.52
N PHE A 52 -7.21 -4.04 2.32
CA PHE A 52 -7.38 -3.23 3.51
C PHE A 52 -6.30 -2.16 3.52
N GLU A 53 -6.66 -0.98 4.04
CA GLU A 53 -5.74 0.10 4.33
C GLU A 53 -6.04 0.60 5.74
N TYR A 54 -5.02 0.56 6.60
CA TYR A 54 -5.11 1.04 7.97
C TYR A 54 -4.33 2.35 8.10
N ARG A 55 -5.03 3.42 8.48
CA ARG A 55 -4.42 4.72 8.72
C ARG A 55 -3.70 4.73 10.06
N ILE A 56 -2.39 4.90 10.00
CA ILE A 56 -1.54 4.99 11.19
C ILE A 56 -1.62 6.41 11.76
N ASP A 57 -1.43 7.41 10.89
CA ASP A 57 -1.54 8.83 11.20
C ASP A 57 -1.95 9.63 9.94
N ASP A 58 -1.82 10.95 9.93
CA ASP A 58 -2.20 11.80 8.79
C ASP A 58 -1.32 11.61 7.55
N THR A 59 -0.14 11.02 7.73
CA THR A 59 0.90 10.87 6.71
C THR A 59 1.05 9.42 6.26
N TRP A 60 0.90 8.46 7.17
CA TRP A 60 1.18 7.05 6.96
C TRP A 60 -0.07 6.18 6.98
N SER A 61 -0.14 5.23 6.06
CA SER A 61 -1.10 4.11 6.10
C SER A 61 -0.40 2.82 5.70
N ALA A 62 -0.77 1.70 6.32
CA ALA A 62 -0.37 0.36 5.89
C ALA A 62 -1.46 -0.22 4.99
N THR A 63 -1.10 -0.97 3.95
CA THR A 63 -2.06 -1.58 3.04
C THR A 63 -1.66 -2.99 2.64
N ALA A 64 -2.65 -3.85 2.45
CA ALA A 64 -2.45 -5.20 1.93
C ALA A 64 -3.73 -5.67 1.23
N GLY A 65 -3.58 -6.55 0.25
CA GLY A 65 -4.74 -7.11 -0.44
C GLY A 65 -4.39 -8.10 -1.55
N ARG A 66 -5.43 -8.53 -2.24
CA ARG A 66 -5.36 -9.44 -3.37
C ARG A 66 -6.27 -8.95 -4.50
N PHE A 67 -5.80 -9.07 -5.73
CA PHE A 67 -6.57 -8.69 -6.92
C PHE A 67 -6.20 -9.56 -8.12
N ARG A 68 -7.04 -9.53 -9.14
CA ARG A 68 -6.72 -10.11 -10.43
C ARG A 68 -6.08 -9.04 -11.29
N ASN A 69 -4.80 -9.24 -11.63
CA ASN A 69 -4.01 -8.22 -12.32
C ASN A 69 -4.35 -8.10 -13.82
N SER A 70 -3.73 -7.13 -14.49
CA SER A 70 -3.97 -6.84 -15.91
C SER A 70 -3.56 -7.98 -16.85
N ASN A 71 -2.67 -8.87 -16.43
CA ASN A 71 -2.31 -10.11 -17.13
C ASN A 71 -3.25 -11.29 -16.82
N ASN A 72 -4.37 -11.03 -16.15
CA ASN A 72 -5.37 -12.03 -15.77
C ASN A 72 -4.86 -13.09 -14.78
N ALA A 73 -3.79 -12.80 -14.04
CA ALA A 73 -3.24 -13.61 -12.96
C ALA A 73 -3.65 -13.07 -11.59
N ASN A 74 -3.54 -13.89 -10.54
CA ASN A 74 -3.77 -13.45 -9.19
C ASN A 74 -2.52 -12.78 -8.63
N SER A 75 -2.71 -11.60 -8.04
CA SER A 75 -1.66 -10.83 -7.38
C SER A 75 -2.01 -10.54 -5.94
N ASN A 76 -1.02 -10.57 -5.08
CA ASN A 76 -1.10 -10.03 -3.73
C ASN A 76 -0.21 -8.80 -3.65
N TYR A 77 -0.55 -7.90 -2.74
CA TYR A 77 0.27 -6.73 -2.44
C TYR A 77 0.31 -6.46 -0.95
N VAL A 78 1.40 -5.87 -0.50
CA VAL A 78 1.59 -5.33 0.83
C VAL A 78 2.45 -4.08 0.72
N GLY A 79 2.15 -3.05 1.50
CA GLY A 79 2.91 -1.81 1.45
C GLY A 79 2.49 -0.79 2.48
N ALA A 80 3.14 0.37 2.38
CA ALA A 80 2.84 1.55 3.18
C ALA A 80 2.74 2.78 2.28
N TYR A 81 1.70 3.56 2.48
CA TYR A 81 1.58 4.89 1.91
C TYR A 81 2.35 5.87 2.79
N TYR A 82 3.11 6.75 2.15
CA TYR A 82 3.71 7.95 2.74
C TYR A 82 3.21 9.16 1.95
N GLN A 83 2.25 9.92 2.53
CA GLN A 83 1.56 11.03 1.86
C GLN A 83 1.63 12.31 2.73
N PRO A 84 2.81 12.96 2.80
CA PRO A 84 3.02 14.10 3.69
C PRO A 84 2.42 15.41 3.17
N TRP A 85 2.03 15.48 1.91
CA TRP A 85 1.49 16.71 1.32
C TRP A 85 -0.01 16.60 1.12
N THR A 86 -0.71 17.71 1.39
CA THR A 86 -2.14 17.83 1.07
C THR A 86 -2.36 19.12 0.27
N TRP A 87 -2.98 18.97 -0.90
CA TRP A 87 -3.34 20.08 -1.76
C TRP A 87 -4.81 19.95 -2.18
N ALA A 88 -5.61 20.99 -1.92
CA ALA A 88 -7.04 21.01 -2.22
C ALA A 88 -7.81 19.76 -1.72
N GLY A 89 -7.45 19.21 -0.55
CA GLY A 89 -8.06 18.00 0.03
C GLY A 89 -7.52 16.68 -0.53
N VAL A 90 -6.61 16.71 -1.50
CA VAL A 90 -5.95 15.52 -2.07
C VAL A 90 -4.63 15.31 -1.34
N LYS A 91 -4.44 14.11 -0.79
CA LYS A 91 -3.17 13.68 -0.19
C LYS A 91 -2.25 13.19 -1.31
N LEU A 92 -1.00 13.64 -1.29
CA LEU A 92 0.01 13.35 -2.30
C LEU A 92 1.23 12.72 -1.66
N GLY A 93 1.81 11.73 -2.34
CA GLY A 93 3.01 11.03 -1.88
C GLY A 93 3.32 9.80 -2.70
N VAL A 94 3.75 8.75 -2.02
CA VAL A 94 4.13 7.47 -2.62
C VAL A 94 3.55 6.30 -1.84
N VAL A 95 3.42 5.16 -2.49
CA VAL A 95 3.30 3.85 -1.84
C VAL A 95 4.59 3.07 -2.09
N ALA A 96 5.20 2.61 -1.01
CA ALA A 96 6.33 1.68 -1.03
C ALA A 96 5.84 0.30 -0.58
N GLY A 97 6.16 -0.74 -1.34
CA GLY A 97 5.66 -2.08 -1.02
C GLY A 97 6.20 -3.17 -1.92
N ALA A 98 5.53 -4.29 -1.92
CA ALA A 98 5.82 -5.40 -2.79
C ALA A 98 4.53 -5.98 -3.40
N PHE A 99 4.66 -6.49 -4.63
CA PHE A 99 3.62 -7.14 -5.41
C PHE A 99 4.13 -8.50 -5.89
N ASN A 100 3.20 -9.41 -6.23
CA ASN A 100 3.53 -10.66 -6.92
C ASN A 100 2.52 -10.97 -8.02
N GLY A 101 2.69 -12.11 -8.70
CA GLY A 101 1.72 -12.66 -9.65
C GLY A 101 1.78 -12.03 -11.05
N TYR A 102 2.77 -11.22 -11.36
CA TYR A 102 2.99 -10.70 -12.73
C TYR A 102 3.94 -11.62 -13.48
N PRO A 103 3.48 -12.33 -14.54
CA PRO A 103 4.29 -13.37 -15.20
C PRO A 103 5.63 -12.85 -15.74
N ASN A 104 5.63 -11.63 -16.27
CA ASN A 104 6.82 -11.00 -16.85
C ASN A 104 7.72 -10.29 -15.82
N ALA A 105 7.28 -10.22 -14.56
CA ALA A 105 8.05 -9.62 -13.47
C ALA A 105 8.44 -10.69 -12.46
N TYR A 106 9.75 -11.00 -12.40
CA TYR A 106 10.32 -11.97 -11.46
C TYR A 106 9.61 -13.35 -11.49
N GLU A 107 9.19 -13.81 -12.69
CA GLU A 107 8.50 -15.08 -12.90
C GLU A 107 7.24 -15.26 -12.01
N GLY A 108 6.54 -14.15 -11.75
CA GLY A 108 5.37 -14.13 -10.85
C GLY A 108 5.70 -14.05 -9.35
N GLY A 109 6.97 -14.02 -8.99
CA GLY A 109 7.45 -13.85 -7.61
C GLY A 109 7.21 -12.43 -7.06
N TRP A 110 7.60 -12.22 -5.81
CA TRP A 110 7.53 -10.91 -5.16
C TRP A 110 8.58 -9.96 -5.70
N PHE A 111 8.19 -8.73 -5.99
CA PHE A 111 9.09 -7.65 -6.37
C PHE A 111 8.73 -6.36 -5.64
N PRO A 112 9.73 -5.52 -5.30
CA PRO A 112 9.49 -4.23 -4.68
C PRO A 112 8.94 -3.22 -5.68
N ALA A 113 8.13 -2.29 -5.18
CA ALA A 113 7.62 -1.17 -5.95
C ALA A 113 7.59 0.11 -5.12
N LEU A 114 7.88 1.22 -5.78
CA LEU A 114 7.71 2.57 -5.26
C LEU A 114 6.90 3.34 -6.30
N ILE A 115 5.68 3.72 -5.94
CA ILE A 115 4.70 4.24 -6.90
C ILE A 115 4.18 5.59 -6.39
N PRO A 116 4.26 6.67 -7.19
CA PRO A 116 3.59 7.93 -6.88
C PRO A 116 2.09 7.75 -6.71
N THR A 117 1.52 8.38 -5.68
CA THR A 117 0.11 8.23 -5.33
C THR A 117 -0.53 9.56 -4.97
N ALA A 118 -1.85 9.60 -5.21
CA ALA A 118 -2.74 10.62 -4.71
C ALA A 118 -3.95 9.93 -4.07
N SER A 119 -4.47 10.47 -2.96
CA SER A 119 -5.65 9.93 -2.29
C SER A 119 -6.64 11.04 -1.97
N LEU A 120 -7.89 10.83 -2.34
CA LEU A 120 -9.01 11.67 -1.94
C LEU A 120 -9.87 10.89 -0.95
N GLU A 121 -10.19 11.50 0.20
CA GLU A 121 -10.90 10.82 1.27
C GLU A 121 -12.04 11.68 1.82
N GLY A 122 -13.24 11.11 1.77
CA GLY A 122 -14.41 11.63 2.47
C GLY A 122 -14.66 10.92 3.80
N GLN A 123 -15.89 11.03 4.29
CA GLN A 123 -16.27 10.38 5.55
C GLN A 123 -16.28 8.85 5.44
N HIS A 124 -16.90 8.31 4.39
CA HIS A 124 -17.07 6.88 4.15
C HIS A 124 -16.36 6.39 2.90
N TRP A 125 -16.30 7.21 1.85
CA TRP A 125 -15.73 6.87 0.57
C TRP A 125 -14.38 7.53 0.37
N GLY A 126 -13.48 6.83 -0.29
CA GLY A 126 -12.21 7.36 -0.72
C GLY A 126 -11.77 6.74 -2.05
N LEU A 127 -10.82 7.40 -2.68
CA LEU A 127 -10.21 6.99 -3.93
C LEU A 127 -8.69 7.11 -3.81
N ASN A 128 -7.99 6.02 -4.02
CA ASN A 128 -6.55 6.01 -4.23
C ASN A 128 -6.25 6.04 -5.73
N MET A 129 -5.33 6.86 -6.14
CA MET A 129 -4.77 6.91 -7.49
C MET A 129 -3.29 6.58 -7.43
N ALA A 130 -2.81 5.77 -8.35
CA ALA A 130 -1.42 5.36 -8.45
C ALA A 130 -0.91 5.52 -9.88
N LEU A 131 0.21 6.20 -10.05
CA LEU A 131 0.90 6.32 -11.33
C LEU A 131 1.95 5.20 -11.42
N VAL A 132 1.56 4.09 -12.05
CA VAL A 132 2.45 2.94 -12.25
C VAL A 132 3.41 3.24 -13.40
N PRO A 133 4.72 3.34 -13.15
CA PRO A 133 5.68 3.60 -14.22
C PRO A 133 5.84 2.36 -15.11
N PRO A 134 6.04 2.53 -16.42
CA PRO A 134 6.39 1.41 -17.27
C PRO A 134 7.79 0.91 -16.93
N LEU A 135 7.94 -0.40 -16.79
CA LEU A 135 9.24 -1.07 -16.67
C LEU A 135 9.43 -1.94 -17.90
N LYS A 136 10.44 -1.62 -18.69
CA LYS A 136 10.74 -2.31 -19.96
C LYS A 136 10.70 -3.82 -19.77
N ASP A 137 9.91 -4.51 -20.63
CA ASP A 137 9.74 -5.95 -20.68
C ASP A 137 9.18 -6.62 -19.38
N ARG A 138 8.70 -5.81 -18.40
CA ARG A 138 8.21 -6.32 -17.10
C ARG A 138 6.83 -5.84 -16.71
N LEU A 139 6.61 -4.53 -16.78
CA LEU A 139 5.33 -3.91 -16.39
C LEU A 139 4.93 -2.84 -17.40
N TYR A 140 3.66 -2.84 -17.77
CA TYR A 140 3.06 -1.78 -18.57
C TYR A 140 2.65 -0.62 -17.68
N GLY A 141 2.98 0.61 -18.13
CA GLY A 141 2.60 1.81 -17.41
C GLY A 141 1.10 2.04 -17.40
N ALA A 142 0.59 2.56 -16.29
CA ALA A 142 -0.82 2.84 -16.13
C ALA A 142 -1.09 3.92 -15.08
N VAL A 143 -2.24 4.57 -15.19
CA VAL A 143 -2.88 5.23 -14.06
C VAL A 143 -3.90 4.27 -13.47
N SER A 144 -3.74 3.91 -12.21
CA SER A 144 -4.61 2.97 -11.51
C SER A 144 -5.45 3.67 -10.46
N PHE A 145 -6.70 3.28 -10.36
CA PHE A 145 -7.68 3.82 -9.43
C PHE A 145 -8.17 2.70 -8.52
N GLN A 146 -8.26 2.94 -7.22
CA GLN A 146 -8.76 2.00 -6.23
C GLN A 146 -9.78 2.69 -5.34
N LEU A 147 -11.04 2.26 -5.44
CA LEU A 147 -12.10 2.74 -4.56
C LEU A 147 -11.93 2.10 -3.18
N LYS A 148 -12.17 2.88 -2.12
CA LYS A 148 -12.14 2.40 -0.74
C LYS A 148 -13.34 2.90 0.06
N TYR A 149 -13.72 2.10 1.06
CA TYR A 149 -14.85 2.38 1.95
C TYR A 149 -14.45 2.18 3.41
N ARG A 150 -14.91 3.09 4.26
CA ARG A 150 -14.70 3.05 5.70
C ARG A 150 -16.05 2.94 6.43
N PHE A 151 -16.15 1.91 7.24
CA PHE A 151 -17.28 1.75 8.15
C PHE A 151 -17.06 2.66 9.37
N ARG A 152 -18.09 3.39 9.74
CA ARG A 152 -18.12 4.22 10.96
C ARG A 152 -19.23 3.75 11.87
#